data_a9a88744271acf3b70c89aedd6d00700
#
_entry.id   a9a88744271acf3b70c89aedd6d00700
#
_cell.length_a   1.000
_cell.length_b   1.000
_cell.length_c   1.000
_cell.angle_alpha   90.00
_cell.angle_beta   90.00
_cell.angle_gamma   90.00
#
_symmetry.space_group_name_H-M   'P 1'
#
loop_
_entity.id
_entity.type
_entity.pdbx_description
1 polymer ?
#
loop_
_entity_poly.entity_id
_entity_poly.type
_entity_poly.pdbx_seq_one_letter_code
_entity_poly.pdbx_strand_id
1 'polypeptide(L)'
;MTTLALKYRPNVLSDLVGQEGSVKALANALRRAKESGRIHQAYLFAGVRGTGKTSTARILARALNCAQGPTATPCGICDPCKAAELPDQNLDIVEIDAASRASVADARALREQVQTRPAFCRYRVYIIDEVHMLSTEAFNALLKVIEEPPPHAIFVLATTELQDVPDTIKSRVQIFPFRLITVPLIEGRLKHVCEAEGVGFEPGSLRLVAEAGQGSMRDALTILDRVISAGDGQVQEEAVREQLGIVSAHLVQGVLSALAIGDTASLVEACRELAEQGADWATFWRELVLAFRDRLEAEARAARGPQELLRWARMLQLLLSRERDLRDSSLPRVVVELALLTAAQLPHLAPLDALVSGQVAARPAGAPNPAPGQAPPPVPPKAPQVAPAPEGPKRPAPAPPVSSPAPPPSHPAPPAPHPVPPHFAHGTPAQLRAACSEALRQAPTLRIYAMAPQMASELVWESPVLRFRFPANVRQTLQDFERDQASPHLLAALKALLPGLARLDVSFEEVGTQPAAAERPEDRLRREPAFQELLRLSGGEVLEIKRQD
;
A
#
# COMPACT_ATOMS: atom_id res chain seq x y z
N MET A 1 -21.60 15.59 -6.79
CA MET A 1 -22.42 14.63 -6.02
C MET A 1 -21.62 14.17 -4.82
N THR A 2 -22.26 14.05 -3.65
CA THR A 2 -21.59 13.56 -2.44
C THR A 2 -21.48 12.04 -2.53
N THR A 3 -20.32 11.46 -2.30
CA THR A 3 -20.12 9.99 -2.34
C THR A 3 -20.96 9.29 -1.27
N LEU A 4 -21.40 8.05 -1.53
CA LEU A 4 -22.18 7.26 -0.57
C LEU A 4 -21.45 7.08 0.77
N ALA A 5 -20.12 6.94 0.74
CA ALA A 5 -19.29 6.83 1.94
C ALA A 5 -19.35 8.09 2.84
N LEU A 6 -19.58 9.27 2.27
CA LEU A 6 -19.78 10.51 3.01
C LEU A 6 -21.24 10.70 3.41
N LYS A 7 -22.20 10.45 2.51
CA LYS A 7 -23.63 10.60 2.76
C LYS A 7 -24.14 9.68 3.88
N TYR A 8 -23.67 8.45 3.92
CA TYR A 8 -24.05 7.42 4.91
C TYR A 8 -23.07 7.28 6.06
N ARG A 9 -22.21 8.32 6.29
CA ARG A 9 -21.33 8.36 7.45
C ARG A 9 -22.17 8.34 8.73
N PRO A 10 -21.89 7.43 9.70
CA PRO A 10 -22.64 7.36 10.94
C PRO A 10 -22.56 8.68 11.73
N ASN A 11 -23.70 9.10 12.28
CA ASN A 11 -23.88 10.34 13.01
C ASN A 11 -24.10 10.13 14.52
N VAL A 12 -24.46 8.92 14.92
CA VAL A 12 -24.66 8.49 16.31
C VAL A 12 -23.96 7.14 16.55
N LEU A 13 -23.67 6.83 17.81
CA LEU A 13 -22.94 5.59 18.15
C LEU A 13 -23.70 4.32 17.74
N SER A 14 -25.03 4.36 17.73
CA SER A 14 -25.88 3.22 17.31
C SER A 14 -25.77 2.87 15.83
N ASP A 15 -25.32 3.79 14.99
CA ASP A 15 -25.20 3.58 13.54
C ASP A 15 -23.87 2.91 13.15
N LEU A 16 -22.99 2.71 14.12
CA LEU A 16 -21.71 2.03 13.92
C LEU A 16 -21.92 0.52 13.82
N VAL A 17 -21.66 -0.01 12.65
CA VAL A 17 -21.83 -1.43 12.34
C VAL A 17 -20.60 -2.22 12.79
N GLY A 18 -20.80 -3.35 13.49
CA GLY A 18 -19.75 -4.31 13.84
C GLY A 18 -18.77 -3.85 14.94
N GLN A 19 -19.10 -2.77 15.70
CA GLN A 19 -18.26 -2.21 16.74
C GLN A 19 -18.95 -2.19 18.11
N GLU A 20 -19.82 -3.17 18.41
CA GLU A 20 -20.71 -3.18 19.57
C GLU A 20 -19.95 -3.02 20.90
N GLY A 21 -18.76 -3.64 21.00
CA GLY A 21 -17.92 -3.57 22.19
C GLY A 21 -17.44 -2.15 22.47
N SER A 22 -16.86 -1.48 21.46
CA SER A 22 -16.36 -0.11 21.55
C SER A 22 -17.50 0.89 21.73
N VAL A 23 -18.63 0.70 21.04
CA VAL A 23 -19.85 1.51 21.18
C VAL A 23 -20.38 1.45 22.60
N LYS A 24 -20.54 0.25 23.17
CA LYS A 24 -21.02 0.04 24.55
C LYS A 24 -20.08 0.67 25.58
N ALA A 25 -18.77 0.53 25.38
CA ALA A 25 -17.78 1.11 26.28
C ALA A 25 -17.79 2.65 26.23
N LEU A 26 -17.87 3.27 25.04
CA LEU A 26 -17.98 4.71 24.86
C LEU A 26 -19.31 5.25 25.44
N ALA A 27 -20.43 4.59 25.19
CA ALA A 27 -21.74 4.99 25.75
C ALA A 27 -21.71 4.96 27.28
N ASN A 28 -21.08 3.95 27.89
CA ASN A 28 -20.91 3.87 29.35
C ASN A 28 -19.99 4.99 29.86
N ALA A 29 -18.91 5.31 29.16
CA ALA A 29 -18.00 6.39 29.52
C ALA A 29 -18.72 7.75 29.51
N LEU A 30 -19.52 8.03 28.47
CA LEU A 30 -20.33 9.24 28.35
C LEU A 30 -21.39 9.34 29.46
N ARG A 31 -22.06 8.25 29.80
CA ARG A 31 -23.01 8.20 30.92
C ARG A 31 -22.35 8.53 32.24
N ARG A 32 -21.22 7.89 32.55
CA ARG A 32 -20.43 8.18 33.76
C ARG A 32 -19.95 9.63 33.79
N ALA A 33 -19.53 10.17 32.65
CA ALA A 33 -19.13 11.56 32.54
C ALA A 33 -20.26 12.52 32.86
N LYS A 34 -21.50 12.19 32.45
CA LYS A 34 -22.69 12.98 32.80
C LYS A 34 -23.00 12.94 34.29
N GLU A 35 -22.87 11.78 34.93
CA GLU A 35 -23.18 11.56 36.35
C GLU A 35 -22.11 12.13 37.29
N SER A 36 -20.84 11.93 36.97
CA SER A 36 -19.71 12.27 37.85
C SER A 36 -19.00 13.58 37.51
N GLY A 37 -19.28 14.15 36.33
CA GLY A 37 -18.53 15.29 35.77
C GLY A 37 -17.09 14.95 35.36
N ARG A 38 -16.65 13.69 35.51
CA ARG A 38 -15.30 13.25 35.18
C ARG A 38 -15.27 12.55 33.83
N ILE A 39 -14.42 13.03 32.93
CA ILE A 39 -14.21 12.44 31.62
C ILE A 39 -12.74 12.12 31.41
N HIS A 40 -12.47 11.03 30.72
CA HIS A 40 -11.12 10.76 30.25
C HIS A 40 -10.78 11.75 29.13
N GLN A 41 -9.57 12.31 29.17
CA GLN A 41 -9.21 13.39 28.24
C GLN A 41 -8.43 12.91 27.01
N ALA A 42 -8.02 11.63 26.97
CA ALA A 42 -7.27 11.08 25.86
C ALA A 42 -7.78 9.68 25.48
N TYR A 43 -8.18 9.53 24.21
CA TYR A 43 -8.72 8.31 23.61
C TYR A 43 -7.84 7.88 22.45
N LEU A 44 -7.67 6.56 22.25
CA LEU A 44 -6.97 6.01 21.09
C LEU A 44 -7.87 4.96 20.41
N PHE A 45 -8.26 5.23 19.18
CA PHE A 45 -9.02 4.32 18.33
C PHE A 45 -8.07 3.57 17.39
N ALA A 46 -7.92 2.26 17.58
CA ALA A 46 -6.97 1.45 16.84
C ALA A 46 -7.69 0.37 16.02
N GLY A 47 -7.32 0.22 14.75
CA GLY A 47 -7.87 -0.82 13.87
C GLY A 47 -7.77 -0.44 12.39
N VAL A 48 -8.14 -1.36 11.52
CA VAL A 48 -7.98 -1.23 10.06
C VAL A 48 -8.74 -0.03 9.51
N ARG A 49 -8.28 0.49 8.37
CA ARG A 49 -8.92 1.62 7.67
C ARG A 49 -10.38 1.28 7.31
N GLY A 50 -11.25 2.28 7.37
CA GLY A 50 -12.66 2.14 6.96
C GLY A 50 -13.58 1.43 7.94
N THR A 51 -13.10 1.08 9.16
CA THR A 51 -13.89 0.46 10.23
C THR A 51 -14.67 1.44 11.12
N GLY A 52 -14.54 2.75 10.88
CA GLY A 52 -15.32 3.79 11.55
C GLY A 52 -14.58 4.61 12.61
N LYS A 53 -13.25 4.51 12.74
CA LYS A 53 -12.45 5.24 13.75
C LYS A 53 -12.71 6.75 13.73
N THR A 54 -12.45 7.41 12.61
CA THR A 54 -12.62 8.86 12.44
C THR A 54 -14.09 9.29 12.60
N SER A 55 -15.04 8.48 12.10
CA SER A 55 -16.47 8.71 12.32
C SER A 55 -16.82 8.68 13.80
N THR A 56 -16.31 7.69 14.54
CA THR A 56 -16.53 7.59 15.99
C THR A 56 -15.90 8.75 16.73
N ALA A 57 -14.73 9.24 16.32
CA ALA A 57 -14.08 10.42 16.89
C ALA A 57 -14.99 11.66 16.77
N ARG A 58 -15.58 11.88 15.59
CA ARG A 58 -16.53 12.97 15.37
C ARG A 58 -17.82 12.81 16.18
N ILE A 59 -18.37 11.59 16.27
CA ILE A 59 -19.54 11.29 17.10
C ILE A 59 -19.22 11.57 18.57
N LEU A 60 -18.04 11.18 19.06
CA LEU A 60 -17.61 11.42 20.43
C LEU A 60 -17.50 12.95 20.69
N ALA A 61 -16.88 13.71 19.78
CA ALA A 61 -16.78 15.15 19.88
C ALA A 61 -18.17 15.83 19.96
N ARG A 62 -19.11 15.35 19.13
CA ARG A 62 -20.51 15.79 19.16
C ARG A 62 -21.21 15.41 20.47
N ALA A 63 -21.02 14.18 20.93
CA ALA A 63 -21.62 13.64 22.16
C ALA A 63 -21.18 14.41 23.42
N LEU A 64 -19.92 14.81 23.47
CA LEU A 64 -19.32 15.58 24.56
C LEU A 64 -19.83 17.03 24.59
N ASN A 65 -19.98 17.64 23.43
CA ASN A 65 -20.32 19.05 23.26
C ASN A 65 -21.82 19.32 23.09
N CYS A 66 -22.65 18.29 22.93
CA CYS A 66 -24.10 18.46 22.84
C CYS A 66 -24.64 19.28 24.01
N ALA A 67 -25.59 20.17 23.76
CA ALA A 67 -26.24 20.96 24.81
C ALA A 67 -26.86 20.08 25.92
N GLN A 68 -27.35 18.89 25.55
CA GLN A 68 -27.88 17.87 26.48
C GLN A 68 -26.81 16.90 27.05
N GLY A 69 -25.54 17.08 26.60
CA GLY A 69 -24.47 16.15 26.90
C GLY A 69 -23.69 16.42 28.19
N PRO A 70 -22.69 15.55 28.46
CA PRO A 70 -22.28 14.39 27.69
C PRO A 70 -23.38 13.35 27.52
N THR A 71 -23.56 12.82 26.29
CA THR A 71 -24.63 11.86 25.98
C THR A 71 -24.23 10.92 24.85
N ALA A 72 -24.68 9.67 24.92
CA ALA A 72 -24.48 8.69 23.83
C ALA A 72 -25.34 8.99 22.60
N THR A 73 -26.41 9.77 22.76
CA THR A 73 -27.36 10.18 21.72
C THR A 73 -27.39 11.69 21.58
N PRO A 74 -26.44 12.31 20.87
CA PRO A 74 -26.43 13.76 20.64
C PRO A 74 -27.67 14.19 19.85
N CYS A 75 -28.23 15.36 20.22
CA CYS A 75 -29.53 15.81 19.70
C CYS A 75 -29.52 16.17 18.20
N GLY A 76 -28.37 16.45 17.60
CA GLY A 76 -28.23 16.82 16.18
C GLY A 76 -28.69 18.24 15.81
N ILE A 77 -29.43 18.94 16.69
CA ILE A 77 -30.07 20.21 16.35
C ILE A 77 -29.46 21.45 17.06
N CYS A 78 -28.73 21.26 18.15
CA CYS A 78 -28.06 22.38 18.86
C CYS A 78 -26.82 22.85 18.08
N ASP A 79 -26.37 24.06 18.34
CA ASP A 79 -25.24 24.68 17.63
C ASP A 79 -23.94 23.85 17.69
N PRO A 80 -23.53 23.30 18.86
CA PRO A 80 -22.38 22.39 18.89
C PRO A 80 -22.55 21.11 18.04
N CYS A 81 -23.77 20.54 17.95
CA CYS A 81 -24.03 19.38 17.12
C CYS A 81 -23.94 19.71 15.62
N LYS A 82 -24.51 20.85 15.20
CA LYS A 82 -24.42 21.31 13.81
C LYS A 82 -22.98 21.66 13.44
N ALA A 83 -22.28 22.36 14.31
CA ALA A 83 -20.88 22.72 14.10
C ALA A 83 -19.97 21.48 13.95
N ALA A 84 -20.28 20.39 14.63
CA ALA A 84 -19.54 19.11 14.50
C ALA A 84 -19.75 18.41 13.15
N GLU A 85 -20.73 18.79 12.36
CA GLU A 85 -20.93 18.28 10.98
C GLU A 85 -19.94 18.90 9.98
N LEU A 86 -19.46 20.11 10.28
CA LEU A 86 -18.54 20.90 9.45
C LEU A 86 -17.23 21.15 10.21
N PRO A 87 -16.37 20.12 10.39
CA PRO A 87 -15.17 20.25 11.22
C PRO A 87 -14.20 21.31 10.71
N ASP A 88 -14.12 21.55 9.40
CA ASP A 88 -13.24 22.57 8.80
C ASP A 88 -13.65 24.01 9.16
N GLN A 89 -14.89 24.22 9.62
CA GLN A 89 -15.42 25.51 10.03
C GLN A 89 -15.54 25.66 11.55
N ASN A 90 -15.19 24.60 12.31
CA ASN A 90 -15.37 24.56 13.75
C ASN A 90 -14.03 24.82 14.47
N LEU A 91 -13.96 25.91 15.24
CA LEU A 91 -12.77 26.26 16.02
C LEU A 91 -12.53 25.33 17.22
N ASP A 92 -13.56 24.64 17.69
CA ASP A 92 -13.51 23.81 18.90
C ASP A 92 -13.43 22.29 18.61
N ILE A 93 -13.63 21.88 17.35
CA ILE A 93 -13.37 20.51 16.90
C ILE A 93 -12.32 20.57 15.81
N VAL A 94 -11.09 20.31 16.19
CA VAL A 94 -9.92 20.42 15.30
C VAL A 94 -9.56 19.02 14.82
N GLU A 95 -9.68 18.78 13.52
CA GLU A 95 -9.29 17.52 12.89
C GLU A 95 -7.95 17.70 12.17
N ILE A 96 -6.99 16.85 12.49
CA ILE A 96 -5.63 16.86 11.97
C ILE A 96 -5.33 15.50 11.38
N ASP A 97 -4.98 15.46 10.12
CA ASP A 97 -4.41 14.28 9.48
C ASP A 97 -2.89 14.29 9.68
N ALA A 98 -2.38 13.36 10.47
CA ALA A 98 -0.97 13.26 10.77
C ALA A 98 -0.12 12.91 9.53
N ALA A 99 -0.70 12.26 8.50
CA ALA A 99 0.01 12.01 7.25
C ALA A 99 0.38 13.30 6.51
N SER A 100 -0.46 14.33 6.62
CA SER A 100 -0.24 15.64 5.98
C SER A 100 0.45 16.66 6.89
N ARG A 101 0.42 16.48 8.22
CA ARG A 101 0.95 17.40 9.24
C ARG A 101 1.79 16.67 10.29
N ALA A 102 2.83 15.97 9.83
CA ALA A 102 3.70 15.14 10.68
C ALA A 102 4.85 15.92 11.35
N SER A 103 4.99 17.23 11.11
CA SER A 103 6.18 17.98 11.52
C SER A 103 6.17 18.33 13.01
N VAL A 104 7.37 18.49 13.56
CA VAL A 104 7.55 18.98 14.95
C VAL A 104 6.98 20.38 15.15
N ALA A 105 7.00 21.22 14.10
CA ALA A 105 6.43 22.57 14.14
C ALA A 105 4.91 22.52 14.32
N ASP A 106 4.22 21.61 13.60
CA ASP A 106 2.78 21.41 13.73
C ASP A 106 2.40 20.92 15.13
N ALA A 107 3.17 19.97 15.69
CA ALA A 107 2.95 19.48 17.05
C ALA A 107 3.17 20.56 18.12
N ARG A 108 4.15 21.46 17.94
CA ARG A 108 4.37 22.61 18.82
C ARG A 108 3.25 23.63 18.71
N ALA A 109 2.82 23.97 17.50
CA ALA A 109 1.68 24.86 17.27
C ALA A 109 0.40 24.30 17.91
N LEU A 110 0.15 22.99 17.76
CA LEU A 110 -0.96 22.32 18.42
C LEU A 110 -0.88 22.44 19.95
N ARG A 111 0.31 22.24 20.54
CA ARG A 111 0.52 22.38 21.99
C ARG A 111 0.19 23.79 22.49
N GLU A 112 0.50 24.82 21.74
CA GLU A 112 0.15 26.20 22.07
C GLU A 112 -1.35 26.45 21.94
N GLN A 113 -1.97 25.93 20.88
CA GLN A 113 -3.42 26.04 20.67
C GLN A 113 -4.24 25.36 21.75
N VAL A 114 -3.76 24.24 22.33
CA VAL A 114 -4.45 23.49 23.37
C VAL A 114 -4.65 24.31 24.64
N GLN A 115 -3.81 25.30 24.94
CA GLN A 115 -3.95 26.19 26.09
C GLN A 115 -5.14 27.16 25.95
N THR A 116 -5.63 27.35 24.71
CA THR A 116 -6.73 28.26 24.43
C THR A 116 -8.07 27.58 24.76
N ARG A 117 -8.93 28.29 25.54
CA ARG A 117 -10.28 27.81 25.87
C ARG A 117 -11.16 27.67 24.62
N PRO A 118 -12.16 26.78 24.64
CA PRO A 118 -13.16 26.69 23.58
C PRO A 118 -13.86 28.02 23.36
N ALA A 119 -14.24 28.32 22.11
CA ALA A 119 -14.93 29.55 21.73
C ALA A 119 -16.42 29.50 22.10
N PHE A 120 -17.07 28.34 21.90
CA PHE A 120 -18.52 28.16 22.15
C PHE A 120 -18.91 26.76 22.63
N CYS A 121 -18.05 25.79 22.48
CA CYS A 121 -18.28 24.41 22.95
C CYS A 121 -17.89 24.24 24.43
N ARG A 122 -18.30 23.13 25.04
CA ARG A 122 -17.88 22.73 26.39
C ARG A 122 -16.44 22.30 26.44
N TYR A 123 -16.04 21.52 25.43
CA TYR A 123 -14.69 20.96 25.26
C TYR A 123 -14.14 21.32 23.90
N ARG A 124 -12.84 21.58 23.84
CA ARG A 124 -12.08 21.65 22.61
C ARG A 124 -11.54 20.25 22.30
N VAL A 125 -11.99 19.66 21.20
CA VAL A 125 -11.68 18.28 20.84
C VAL A 125 -10.69 18.26 19.69
N TYR A 126 -9.58 17.60 19.91
CA TYR A 126 -8.53 17.40 18.91
C TYR A 126 -8.59 15.98 18.40
N ILE A 127 -8.96 15.81 17.14
CA ILE A 127 -8.99 14.52 16.45
C ILE A 127 -7.71 14.45 15.63
N ILE A 128 -6.82 13.49 15.94
CA ILE A 128 -5.57 13.26 15.21
C ILE A 128 -5.69 11.92 14.52
N ASP A 129 -5.91 11.94 13.20
CA ASP A 129 -6.03 10.73 12.40
C ASP A 129 -4.65 10.25 11.94
N GLU A 130 -4.50 8.94 11.77
CA GLU A 130 -3.27 8.22 11.42
C GLU A 130 -2.07 8.66 12.27
N VAL A 131 -2.27 8.71 13.58
CA VAL A 131 -1.30 9.26 14.55
C VAL A 131 0.08 8.57 14.49
N HIS A 132 0.17 7.33 14.03
CA HIS A 132 1.43 6.60 13.82
C HIS A 132 2.35 7.28 12.80
N MET A 133 1.81 8.14 11.91
CA MET A 133 2.59 8.91 10.94
C MET A 133 3.36 10.09 11.56
N LEU A 134 3.11 10.43 12.83
CA LEU A 134 3.87 11.47 13.51
C LEU A 134 5.32 11.05 13.73
N SER A 135 6.26 12.00 13.57
CA SER A 135 7.65 11.76 13.95
C SER A 135 7.80 11.55 15.46
N THR A 136 8.87 10.87 15.88
CA THR A 136 9.17 10.66 17.30
C THR A 136 9.23 11.97 18.08
N GLU A 137 9.79 13.03 17.48
CA GLU A 137 9.90 14.35 18.08
C GLU A 137 8.51 15.03 18.19
N ALA A 138 7.62 14.81 17.22
CA ALA A 138 6.24 15.30 17.27
C ALA A 138 5.45 14.60 18.38
N PHE A 139 5.59 13.27 18.52
CA PHE A 139 5.04 12.53 19.66
C PHE A 139 5.53 13.10 20.99
N ASN A 140 6.83 13.32 21.14
CA ASN A 140 7.42 13.88 22.38
C ASN A 140 6.91 15.29 22.69
N ALA A 141 6.60 16.08 21.67
CA ALA A 141 6.01 17.41 21.86
C ALA A 141 4.56 17.34 22.39
N LEU A 142 3.80 16.31 21.97
CA LEU A 142 2.42 16.06 22.39
C LEU A 142 2.32 15.35 23.74
N LEU A 143 3.32 14.55 24.13
CA LEU A 143 3.30 13.80 25.38
C LEU A 143 2.94 14.65 26.59
N LYS A 144 3.57 15.84 26.73
CA LYS A 144 3.32 16.72 27.88
C LYS A 144 1.87 17.19 27.98
N VAL A 145 1.20 17.36 26.84
CA VAL A 145 -0.20 17.83 26.80
C VAL A 145 -1.18 16.68 26.98
N ILE A 146 -0.78 15.45 26.58
CA ILE A 146 -1.57 14.23 26.78
C ILE A 146 -1.45 13.75 28.25
N GLU A 147 -0.31 13.99 28.91
CA GLU A 147 -0.09 13.67 30.33
C GLU A 147 -0.90 14.59 31.26
N GLU A 148 -0.84 15.89 31.00
CA GLU A 148 -1.50 16.92 31.81
C GLU A 148 -2.35 17.85 30.92
N PRO A 149 -3.43 17.30 30.33
CA PRO A 149 -4.27 18.09 29.45
C PRO A 149 -5.07 19.15 30.24
N PRO A 150 -5.26 20.36 29.68
CA PRO A 150 -6.15 21.34 30.28
C PRO A 150 -7.57 20.76 30.43
N PRO A 151 -8.34 21.16 31.46
CA PRO A 151 -9.65 20.57 31.74
C PRO A 151 -10.66 20.66 30.58
N HIS A 152 -10.44 21.57 29.65
CA HIS A 152 -11.29 21.79 28.48
C HIS A 152 -10.83 21.07 27.24
N ALA A 153 -9.66 20.43 27.24
CA ALA A 153 -9.09 19.76 26.07
C ALA A 153 -9.34 18.26 26.10
N ILE A 154 -9.77 17.70 24.97
CA ILE A 154 -9.97 16.25 24.77
C ILE A 154 -9.20 15.85 23.53
N PHE A 155 -8.41 14.77 23.64
CA PHE A 155 -7.66 14.19 22.53
C PHE A 155 -8.31 12.90 22.07
N VAL A 156 -8.53 12.76 20.78
CA VAL A 156 -9.00 11.52 20.14
C VAL A 156 -8.00 11.15 19.05
N LEU A 157 -7.14 10.21 19.35
CA LEU A 157 -6.13 9.69 18.43
C LEU A 157 -6.72 8.53 17.66
N ALA A 158 -6.45 8.44 16.36
CA ALA A 158 -6.82 7.30 15.54
C ALA A 158 -5.60 6.74 14.82
N THR A 159 -5.49 5.41 14.71
CA THR A 159 -4.39 4.74 14.03
C THR A 159 -4.84 3.47 13.35
N THR A 160 -4.21 3.13 12.22
CA THR A 160 -4.29 1.80 11.61
C THR A 160 -3.26 0.84 12.20
N GLU A 161 -2.18 1.35 12.79
CA GLU A 161 -1.00 0.62 13.24
C GLU A 161 -0.71 0.89 14.71
N LEU A 162 -1.37 0.12 15.59
CA LEU A 162 -1.23 0.29 17.04
C LEU A 162 0.20 0.02 17.53
N GLN A 163 0.92 -0.90 16.87
CA GLN A 163 2.29 -1.25 17.22
C GLN A 163 3.24 -0.05 17.10
N ASP A 164 3.00 0.86 16.14
CA ASP A 164 3.88 1.99 15.84
C ASP A 164 3.61 3.22 16.74
N VAL A 165 2.55 3.15 17.54
CA VAL A 165 2.30 4.16 18.57
C VAL A 165 3.18 3.89 19.78
N PRO A 166 3.95 4.87 20.30
CA PRO A 166 4.81 4.69 21.46
C PRO A 166 4.07 4.22 22.72
N ASP A 167 4.68 3.33 23.49
CA ASP A 167 4.08 2.81 24.74
C ASP A 167 3.84 3.91 25.78
N THR A 168 4.64 4.96 25.74
CA THR A 168 4.44 6.17 26.54
C THR A 168 3.09 6.84 26.29
N ILE A 169 2.59 6.83 25.06
CA ILE A 169 1.24 7.30 24.71
C ILE A 169 0.19 6.26 25.15
N LYS A 170 0.41 4.98 24.78
CA LYS A 170 -0.56 3.89 25.06
C LYS A 170 -0.91 3.79 26.56
N SER A 171 0.04 4.05 27.45
CA SER A 171 -0.17 4.01 28.89
C SER A 171 -1.04 5.16 29.45
N ARG A 172 -1.27 6.23 28.66
CA ARG A 172 -1.97 7.45 29.08
C ARG A 172 -3.31 7.65 28.39
N VAL A 173 -3.61 6.83 27.41
CA VAL A 173 -4.84 6.93 26.61
C VAL A 173 -5.77 5.74 26.88
N GLN A 174 -7.07 5.97 26.73
CA GLN A 174 -8.02 4.86 26.75
C GLN A 174 -8.12 4.25 25.34
N ILE A 175 -7.69 2.99 25.18
CA ILE A 175 -7.64 2.32 23.89
C ILE A 175 -8.97 1.62 23.59
N PHE A 176 -9.48 1.87 22.37
CA PHE A 176 -10.69 1.25 21.83
C PHE A 176 -10.32 0.51 20.54
N PRO A 177 -10.38 -0.83 20.53
CA PRO A 177 -10.11 -1.61 19.32
C PRO A 177 -11.29 -1.57 18.35
N PHE A 178 -11.00 -1.32 17.08
CA PHE A 178 -11.93 -1.41 15.96
C PHE A 178 -11.60 -2.65 15.13
N ARG A 179 -12.55 -3.55 15.03
CA ARG A 179 -12.38 -4.82 14.32
C ARG A 179 -12.86 -4.70 12.87
N LEU A 180 -12.37 -5.60 12.02
CA LEU A 180 -12.94 -5.78 10.69
C LEU A 180 -14.42 -6.13 10.81
N ILE A 181 -15.22 -5.53 9.94
CA ILE A 181 -16.67 -5.77 9.90
C ILE A 181 -16.92 -7.05 9.09
N THR A 182 -17.75 -7.93 9.60
CA THR A 182 -18.05 -9.19 8.91
C THR A 182 -18.89 -8.94 7.64
N VAL A 183 -18.72 -9.80 6.64
CA VAL A 183 -19.42 -9.69 5.35
C VAL A 183 -20.94 -9.56 5.51
N PRO A 184 -21.64 -10.37 6.36
CA PRO A 184 -23.09 -10.21 6.53
C PRO A 184 -23.51 -8.85 7.08
N LEU A 185 -22.69 -8.23 7.95
CA LEU A 185 -22.99 -6.92 8.51
C LEU A 185 -22.79 -5.80 7.45
N ILE A 186 -21.75 -5.92 6.61
CA ILE A 186 -21.54 -5.00 5.49
C ILE A 186 -22.67 -5.14 4.50
N GLU A 187 -23.01 -6.36 4.07
CA GLU A 187 -24.11 -6.66 3.14
C GLU A 187 -25.44 -6.06 3.63
N GLY A 188 -25.78 -6.27 4.91
CA GLY A 188 -26.97 -5.67 5.51
C GLY A 188 -26.97 -4.15 5.46
N ARG A 189 -25.82 -3.49 5.65
CA ARG A 189 -25.70 -2.04 5.53
C ARG A 189 -25.80 -1.56 4.09
N LEU A 190 -25.17 -2.26 3.14
CA LEU A 190 -25.27 -1.95 1.71
C LEU A 190 -26.72 -2.06 1.23
N LYS A 191 -27.44 -3.11 1.66
CA LYS A 191 -28.87 -3.28 1.38
C LYS A 191 -29.68 -2.07 1.84
N HIS A 192 -29.51 -1.65 3.08
CA HIS A 192 -30.16 -0.45 3.62
C HIS A 192 -29.86 0.81 2.79
N VAL A 193 -28.60 0.96 2.33
CA VAL A 193 -28.21 2.10 1.48
C VAL A 193 -28.91 2.03 0.12
N CYS A 194 -28.93 0.89 -0.55
CA CYS A 194 -29.64 0.71 -1.83
C CYS A 194 -31.13 1.02 -1.69
N GLU A 195 -31.79 0.51 -0.65
CA GLU A 195 -33.19 0.80 -0.34
C GLU A 195 -33.45 2.29 -0.12
N ALA A 196 -32.56 2.98 0.60
CA ALA A 196 -32.66 4.42 0.87
C ALA A 196 -32.40 5.29 -0.37
N GLU A 197 -31.56 4.83 -1.31
CA GLU A 197 -31.30 5.50 -2.61
C GLU A 197 -32.32 5.12 -3.69
N GLY A 198 -33.21 4.12 -3.43
CA GLY A 198 -34.13 3.61 -4.44
C GLY A 198 -33.47 2.82 -5.56
N VAL A 199 -32.29 2.24 -5.29
CA VAL A 199 -31.48 1.47 -6.23
C VAL A 199 -31.86 -0.01 -6.13
N GLY A 200 -32.21 -0.63 -7.26
CA GLY A 200 -32.45 -2.07 -7.35
C GLY A 200 -31.14 -2.85 -7.26
N PHE A 201 -31.18 -4.06 -6.69
CA PHE A 201 -30.03 -4.95 -6.60
C PHE A 201 -30.42 -6.42 -6.76
N GLU A 202 -29.52 -7.21 -7.32
CA GLU A 202 -29.68 -8.66 -7.43
C GLU A 202 -29.24 -9.37 -6.14
N PRO A 203 -29.86 -10.51 -5.80
CA PRO A 203 -29.36 -11.37 -4.73
C PRO A 203 -27.92 -11.80 -5.03
N GLY A 204 -27.01 -11.57 -4.12
CA GLY A 204 -25.59 -11.93 -4.27
C GLY A 204 -24.69 -10.78 -4.71
N SER A 205 -25.17 -9.80 -5.49
CA SER A 205 -24.36 -8.65 -5.91
C SER A 205 -23.80 -7.86 -4.72
N LEU A 206 -24.62 -7.58 -3.69
CA LEU A 206 -24.20 -6.87 -2.49
C LEU A 206 -23.21 -7.68 -1.65
N ARG A 207 -23.31 -8.99 -1.67
CA ARG A 207 -22.37 -9.87 -1.01
C ARG A 207 -20.99 -9.80 -1.65
N LEU A 208 -20.91 -9.79 -3.00
CA LEU A 208 -19.65 -9.59 -3.72
C LEU A 208 -19.01 -8.24 -3.37
N VAL A 209 -19.81 -7.17 -3.33
CA VAL A 209 -19.32 -5.84 -2.90
C VAL A 209 -18.83 -5.88 -1.44
N ALA A 210 -19.54 -6.58 -0.55
CA ALA A 210 -19.14 -6.70 0.85
C ALA A 210 -17.86 -7.51 1.04
N GLU A 211 -17.67 -8.59 0.29
CA GLU A 211 -16.44 -9.40 0.27
C GLU A 211 -15.26 -8.58 -0.27
N ALA A 212 -15.47 -7.83 -1.37
CA ALA A 212 -14.45 -6.95 -1.93
C ALA A 212 -14.06 -5.79 -1.01
N GLY A 213 -14.97 -5.36 -0.12
CA GLY A 213 -14.70 -4.35 0.91
C GLY A 213 -13.76 -4.83 2.02
N GLN A 214 -13.46 -6.14 2.12
CA GLN A 214 -12.49 -6.73 3.04
C GLN A 214 -12.63 -6.28 4.50
N GLY A 215 -13.86 -6.13 4.97
CA GLY A 215 -14.16 -5.68 6.34
C GLY A 215 -14.14 -4.17 6.53
N SER A 216 -13.91 -3.39 5.48
CA SER A 216 -13.99 -1.93 5.44
C SER A 216 -15.34 -1.47 4.89
N MET A 217 -16.16 -0.82 5.71
CA MET A 217 -17.43 -0.22 5.28
C MET A 217 -17.22 0.91 4.26
N ARG A 218 -16.15 1.70 4.43
CA ARG A 218 -15.84 2.82 3.52
C ARG A 218 -15.53 2.32 2.12
N ASP A 219 -14.73 1.26 2.00
CA ASP A 219 -14.32 0.72 0.71
C ASP A 219 -15.49 0.01 0.04
N ALA A 220 -16.30 -0.76 0.81
CA ALA A 220 -17.53 -1.35 0.31
C ALA A 220 -18.52 -0.30 -0.24
N LEU A 221 -18.75 0.81 0.47
CA LEU A 221 -19.59 1.90 -0.01
C LEU A 221 -19.01 2.62 -1.24
N THR A 222 -17.68 2.72 -1.32
CA THR A 222 -17.01 3.31 -2.49
C THR A 222 -17.14 2.41 -3.72
N ILE A 223 -17.04 1.10 -3.54
CA ILE A 223 -17.27 0.12 -4.61
C ILE A 223 -18.74 0.19 -5.06
N LEU A 224 -19.68 0.18 -4.11
CA LEU A 224 -21.12 0.30 -4.42
C LEU A 224 -21.41 1.57 -5.23
N ASP A 225 -20.85 2.71 -4.85
CA ASP A 225 -21.01 4.00 -5.53
C ASP A 225 -20.54 3.93 -7.00
N ARG A 226 -19.43 3.26 -7.26
CA ARG A 226 -18.91 3.01 -8.62
C ARG A 226 -19.84 2.11 -9.43
N VAL A 227 -20.30 1.01 -8.83
CA VAL A 227 -21.20 0.07 -9.51
C VAL A 227 -22.51 0.73 -9.87
N ILE A 228 -23.12 1.51 -8.96
CA ILE A 228 -24.35 2.28 -9.23
C ILE A 228 -24.12 3.29 -10.36
N SER A 229 -22.94 3.95 -10.35
CA SER A 229 -22.61 4.96 -11.37
C SER A 229 -22.33 4.36 -12.75
N ALA A 230 -21.88 3.11 -12.82
CA ALA A 230 -21.58 2.38 -14.05
C ALA A 230 -22.81 1.66 -14.63
N GLY A 231 -23.69 1.17 -13.74
CA GLY A 231 -24.90 0.43 -14.16
C GLY A 231 -26.14 1.31 -13.99
N ASP A 232 -26.94 1.49 -15.01
CA ASP A 232 -28.16 2.32 -15.11
C ASP A 232 -29.10 2.34 -13.86
N GLY A 233 -28.50 2.55 -12.66
CA GLY A 233 -29.23 2.61 -11.38
C GLY A 233 -29.59 1.24 -10.80
N GLN A 234 -28.98 0.17 -11.26
CA GLN A 234 -29.14 -1.18 -10.70
C GLN A 234 -27.80 -1.81 -10.37
N VAL A 235 -27.76 -2.57 -9.27
CA VAL A 235 -26.57 -3.33 -8.86
C VAL A 235 -26.74 -4.77 -9.31
N GLN A 236 -26.26 -5.07 -10.51
CA GLN A 236 -26.26 -6.41 -11.09
C GLN A 236 -24.96 -7.13 -10.73
N GLU A 237 -25.02 -8.45 -10.57
CA GLU A 237 -23.87 -9.26 -10.19
C GLU A 237 -22.76 -9.19 -11.24
N GLU A 238 -23.12 -9.20 -12.52
CA GLU A 238 -22.17 -9.09 -13.64
C GLU A 238 -21.46 -7.74 -13.64
N ALA A 239 -22.19 -6.63 -13.45
CA ALA A 239 -21.61 -5.29 -13.35
C ALA A 239 -20.65 -5.15 -12.15
N VAL A 240 -20.95 -5.80 -11.02
CA VAL A 240 -20.05 -5.85 -9.87
C VAL A 240 -18.78 -6.60 -10.22
N ARG A 241 -18.88 -7.76 -10.87
CA ARG A 241 -17.74 -8.58 -11.29
C ARG A 241 -16.82 -7.80 -12.24
N GLU A 242 -17.41 -7.16 -13.24
CA GLU A 242 -16.68 -6.32 -14.20
C GLU A 242 -15.95 -5.16 -13.51
N GLN A 243 -16.64 -4.41 -12.66
CA GLN A 243 -16.05 -3.27 -11.93
C GLN A 243 -14.94 -3.65 -10.94
N LEU A 244 -15.01 -4.86 -10.41
CA LEU A 244 -13.99 -5.39 -9.50
C LEU A 244 -12.85 -6.10 -10.25
N GLY A 245 -12.97 -6.29 -11.55
CA GLY A 245 -12.04 -7.12 -12.33
C GLY A 245 -12.00 -8.56 -11.83
N ILE A 246 -13.12 -9.04 -11.24
CA ILE A 246 -13.21 -10.39 -10.70
C ILE A 246 -13.22 -11.36 -11.89
N VAL A 247 -12.24 -12.25 -11.90
CA VAL A 247 -12.12 -13.28 -12.91
C VAL A 247 -13.29 -14.26 -12.78
N SER A 248 -13.78 -14.75 -13.91
CA SER A 248 -14.87 -15.72 -13.90
C SER A 248 -14.49 -16.93 -13.04
N ALA A 249 -15.38 -17.34 -12.14
CA ALA A 249 -15.17 -18.51 -11.28
C ALA A 249 -14.83 -19.78 -12.10
N HIS A 250 -15.34 -19.84 -13.32
CA HIS A 250 -15.05 -20.94 -14.26
C HIS A 250 -13.57 -20.98 -14.64
N LEU A 251 -12.92 -19.84 -14.91
CA LEU A 251 -11.49 -19.77 -15.23
C LEU A 251 -10.63 -20.19 -14.04
N VAL A 252 -10.95 -19.71 -12.83
CA VAL A 252 -10.24 -20.11 -11.60
C VAL A 252 -10.38 -21.61 -11.36
N GLN A 253 -11.58 -22.18 -11.51
CA GLN A 253 -11.80 -23.63 -11.38
C GLN A 253 -11.11 -24.43 -12.50
N GLY A 254 -11.07 -23.90 -13.71
CA GLY A 254 -10.32 -24.46 -14.83
C GLY A 254 -8.82 -24.55 -14.51
N VAL A 255 -8.22 -23.48 -13.97
CA VAL A 255 -6.83 -23.47 -13.54
C VAL A 255 -6.56 -24.46 -12.41
N LEU A 256 -7.43 -24.55 -11.39
CA LEU A 256 -7.32 -25.54 -10.33
C LEU A 256 -7.40 -26.98 -10.87
N SER A 257 -8.30 -27.23 -11.81
CA SER A 257 -8.46 -28.54 -12.43
C SER A 257 -7.23 -28.92 -13.27
N ALA A 258 -6.70 -28.00 -14.05
CA ALA A 258 -5.48 -28.18 -14.82
C ALA A 258 -4.25 -28.45 -13.92
N LEU A 259 -4.12 -27.72 -12.82
CA LEU A 259 -3.08 -27.95 -11.81
C LEU A 259 -3.21 -29.31 -11.13
N ALA A 260 -4.45 -29.78 -10.89
CA ALA A 260 -4.70 -31.09 -10.29
C ALA A 260 -4.16 -32.23 -11.14
N ILE A 261 -4.19 -32.13 -12.46
CA ILE A 261 -3.71 -33.18 -13.40
C ILE A 261 -2.33 -32.86 -14.01
N GLY A 262 -1.78 -31.65 -13.74
CA GLY A 262 -0.49 -31.21 -14.29
C GLY A 262 -0.57 -30.79 -15.77
N ASP A 263 -1.74 -30.37 -16.26
CA ASP A 263 -1.95 -29.96 -17.65
C ASP A 263 -1.43 -28.53 -17.89
N THR A 264 -0.19 -28.45 -18.35
CA THR A 264 0.48 -27.17 -18.64
C THR A 264 -0.12 -26.45 -19.85
N ALA A 265 -0.68 -27.17 -20.81
CA ALA A 265 -1.26 -26.57 -22.01
C ALA A 265 -2.53 -25.77 -21.66
N SER A 266 -3.43 -26.36 -20.87
CA SER A 266 -4.63 -25.66 -20.36
C SER A 266 -4.28 -24.47 -19.47
N LEU A 267 -3.17 -24.50 -18.71
CA LEU A 267 -2.74 -23.36 -17.90
C LEU A 267 -2.28 -22.18 -18.75
N VAL A 268 -1.53 -22.43 -19.81
CA VAL A 268 -1.08 -21.39 -20.75
C VAL A 268 -2.28 -20.76 -21.46
N GLU A 269 -3.25 -21.59 -21.87
CA GLU A 269 -4.48 -21.11 -22.51
C GLU A 269 -5.33 -20.25 -21.55
N ALA A 270 -5.48 -20.66 -20.30
CA ALA A 270 -6.17 -19.86 -19.29
C ALA A 270 -5.48 -18.51 -19.06
N CYS A 271 -4.15 -18.46 -19.01
CA CYS A 271 -3.41 -17.20 -18.91
C CYS A 271 -3.57 -16.33 -20.17
N ARG A 272 -3.72 -16.92 -21.35
CA ARG A 272 -4.01 -16.19 -22.58
C ARG A 272 -5.41 -15.57 -22.53
N GLU A 273 -6.40 -16.34 -22.15
CA GLU A 273 -7.78 -15.87 -22.00
C GLU A 273 -7.90 -14.73 -21.00
N LEU A 274 -7.25 -14.84 -19.83
CA LEU A 274 -7.17 -13.78 -18.83
C LEU A 274 -6.56 -12.48 -19.40
N ALA A 275 -5.50 -12.61 -20.21
CA ALA A 275 -4.87 -11.46 -20.84
C ALA A 275 -5.79 -10.80 -21.90
N GLU A 276 -6.52 -11.60 -22.68
CA GLU A 276 -7.49 -11.13 -23.69
C GLU A 276 -8.68 -10.41 -23.03
N GLN A 277 -9.12 -10.86 -21.87
CA GLN A 277 -10.18 -10.23 -21.07
C GLN A 277 -9.70 -8.97 -20.34
N GLY A 278 -8.40 -8.65 -20.36
CA GLY A 278 -7.86 -7.51 -19.64
C GLY A 278 -7.95 -7.64 -18.12
N ALA A 279 -7.98 -8.87 -17.60
CA ALA A 279 -8.12 -9.12 -16.17
C ALA A 279 -6.93 -8.57 -15.36
N ASP A 280 -7.21 -8.07 -14.15
CA ASP A 280 -6.17 -7.67 -13.20
C ASP A 280 -5.48 -8.88 -12.59
N TRP A 281 -4.17 -9.02 -12.88
CA TRP A 281 -3.36 -10.17 -12.43
C TRP A 281 -3.24 -10.29 -10.91
N ALA A 282 -3.27 -9.17 -10.19
CA ALA A 282 -3.22 -9.19 -8.73
C ALA A 282 -4.54 -9.67 -8.13
N THR A 283 -5.66 -9.29 -8.72
CA THR A 283 -7.00 -9.78 -8.34
C THR A 283 -7.15 -11.27 -8.66
N PHE A 284 -6.78 -11.69 -9.88
CA PHE A 284 -6.77 -13.12 -10.24
C PHE A 284 -5.92 -13.95 -9.27
N TRP A 285 -4.72 -13.47 -8.94
CA TRP A 285 -3.83 -14.16 -8.01
C TRP A 285 -4.46 -14.36 -6.63
N ARG A 286 -5.09 -13.33 -6.11
CA ARG A 286 -5.77 -13.38 -4.82
C ARG A 286 -6.91 -14.39 -4.82
N GLU A 287 -7.74 -14.38 -5.86
CA GLU A 287 -8.84 -15.33 -6.02
C GLU A 287 -8.32 -16.77 -6.15
N LEU A 288 -7.25 -16.96 -6.90
CA LEU A 288 -6.61 -18.26 -7.04
C LEU A 288 -6.09 -18.77 -5.69
N VAL A 289 -5.39 -17.94 -4.90
CA VAL A 289 -4.89 -18.30 -3.56
C VAL A 289 -6.05 -18.67 -2.63
N LEU A 290 -7.15 -17.93 -2.67
CA LEU A 290 -8.35 -18.24 -1.88
C LEU A 290 -8.97 -19.57 -2.32
N ALA A 291 -9.09 -19.81 -3.61
CA ALA A 291 -9.61 -21.06 -4.15
C ALA A 291 -8.72 -22.28 -3.81
N PHE A 292 -7.40 -22.08 -3.78
CA PHE A 292 -6.46 -23.10 -3.29
C PHE A 292 -6.65 -23.41 -1.80
N ARG A 293 -6.84 -22.38 -0.97
CA ARG A 293 -7.14 -22.54 0.46
C ARG A 293 -8.41 -23.36 0.67
N ASP A 294 -9.48 -23.01 -0.06
CA ASP A 294 -10.77 -23.68 0.05
C ASP A 294 -10.66 -25.15 -0.43
N ARG A 295 -9.87 -25.38 -1.49
CA ARG A 295 -9.56 -26.73 -1.95
C ARG A 295 -8.77 -27.53 -0.91
N LEU A 296 -7.75 -26.93 -0.32
CA LEU A 296 -6.95 -27.56 0.75
C LEU A 296 -7.82 -27.94 1.95
N GLU A 297 -8.73 -27.06 2.36
CA GLU A 297 -9.68 -27.30 3.45
C GLU A 297 -10.66 -28.45 3.09
N ALA A 298 -11.15 -28.49 1.86
CA ALA A 298 -12.00 -29.56 1.38
C ALA A 298 -11.27 -30.92 1.37
N GLU A 299 -10.01 -30.96 0.93
CA GLU A 299 -9.19 -32.20 0.95
C GLU A 299 -8.88 -32.63 2.40
N ALA A 300 -8.61 -31.70 3.30
CA ALA A 300 -8.40 -32.00 4.71
C ALA A 300 -9.66 -32.62 5.37
N ARG A 301 -10.84 -32.12 5.01
CA ARG A 301 -12.12 -32.69 5.49
C ARG A 301 -12.45 -34.03 4.85
N ALA A 302 -12.09 -34.22 3.59
CA ALA A 302 -12.38 -35.44 2.84
C ALA A 302 -11.49 -36.64 3.23
N ALA A 303 -10.42 -36.41 3.99
CA ALA A 303 -9.46 -37.41 4.48
C ALA A 303 -8.94 -38.38 3.38
N ARG A 304 -8.76 -37.89 2.14
CA ARG A 304 -8.35 -38.69 0.97
C ARG A 304 -6.92 -39.22 1.03
N GLY A 305 -6.16 -38.77 2.03
CA GLY A 305 -4.80 -39.21 2.30
C GLY A 305 -3.79 -38.08 2.45
N PRO A 306 -2.70 -38.32 3.18
CA PRO A 306 -1.73 -37.27 3.49
C PRO A 306 -0.97 -36.75 2.24
N GLN A 307 -0.85 -37.56 1.19
CA GLN A 307 -0.10 -37.17 -0.01
C GLN A 307 -0.82 -36.08 -0.82
N GLU A 308 -2.14 -36.19 -1.02
CA GLU A 308 -2.92 -35.19 -1.74
C GLU A 308 -2.96 -33.86 -0.96
N LEU A 309 -3.17 -33.93 0.35
CA LEU A 309 -3.14 -32.75 1.21
C LEU A 309 -1.78 -32.03 1.13
N LEU A 310 -0.69 -32.78 1.22
CA LEU A 310 0.67 -32.25 1.13
C LEU A 310 0.95 -31.60 -0.24
N ARG A 311 0.44 -32.20 -1.31
CA ARG A 311 0.56 -31.68 -2.67
C ARG A 311 -0.09 -30.30 -2.80
N TRP A 312 -1.35 -30.16 -2.40
CA TRP A 312 -2.06 -28.89 -2.42
C TRP A 312 -1.42 -27.84 -1.50
N ALA A 313 -0.93 -28.26 -0.34
CA ALA A 313 -0.22 -27.38 0.58
C ALA A 313 1.09 -26.83 -0.01
N ARG A 314 1.87 -27.67 -0.71
CA ARG A 314 3.11 -27.26 -1.39
C ARG A 314 2.83 -26.28 -2.55
N MET A 315 1.77 -26.53 -3.34
CA MET A 315 1.37 -25.61 -4.40
C MET A 315 0.96 -24.26 -3.82
N LEU A 316 0.15 -24.24 -2.77
CA LEU A 316 -0.26 -22.99 -2.09
C LEU A 316 0.96 -22.26 -1.51
N GLN A 317 1.88 -22.96 -0.88
CA GLN A 317 3.12 -22.36 -0.35
C GLN A 317 3.97 -21.74 -1.46
N LEU A 318 4.07 -22.40 -2.62
CA LEU A 318 4.77 -21.85 -3.79
C LEU A 318 4.10 -20.54 -4.24
N LEU A 319 2.77 -20.53 -4.37
CA LEU A 319 2.05 -19.32 -4.77
C LEU A 319 2.28 -18.17 -3.76
N LEU A 320 2.10 -18.43 -2.47
CA LEU A 320 2.32 -17.42 -1.44
C LEU A 320 3.75 -16.85 -1.44
N SER A 321 4.75 -17.69 -1.76
CA SER A 321 6.16 -17.23 -1.87
C SER A 321 6.39 -16.27 -3.04
N ARG A 322 5.54 -16.27 -4.07
CA ARG A 322 5.64 -15.42 -5.27
C ARG A 322 4.80 -14.15 -5.20
N GLU A 323 4.04 -13.94 -4.13
CA GLU A 323 3.20 -12.74 -3.99
C GLU A 323 3.99 -11.43 -4.05
N ARG A 324 5.20 -11.43 -3.46
CA ARG A 324 6.09 -10.27 -3.50
C ARG A 324 6.60 -10.02 -4.92
N ASP A 325 7.03 -11.08 -5.61
CA ASP A 325 7.50 -11.00 -6.99
C ASP A 325 6.42 -10.43 -7.91
N LEU A 326 5.16 -10.83 -7.70
CA LEU A 326 4.02 -10.31 -8.46
C LEU A 326 3.79 -8.82 -8.22
N ARG A 327 3.90 -8.36 -6.96
CA ARG A 327 3.68 -6.96 -6.59
C ARG A 327 4.76 -6.04 -7.14
N ASP A 328 6.02 -6.49 -7.12
CA ASP A 328 7.18 -5.68 -7.45
C ASP A 328 7.55 -5.77 -8.96
N SER A 329 6.93 -6.70 -9.71
CA SER A 329 7.24 -6.95 -11.12
C SER A 329 6.51 -6.00 -12.08
N SER A 330 7.22 -5.50 -13.08
CA SER A 330 6.63 -4.81 -14.24
C SER A 330 5.94 -5.77 -15.23
N LEU A 331 6.09 -7.09 -15.06
CA LEU A 331 5.54 -8.13 -15.93
C LEU A 331 4.72 -9.16 -15.11
N PRO A 332 3.60 -8.75 -14.48
CA PRO A 332 2.83 -9.61 -13.59
C PRO A 332 2.33 -10.88 -14.27
N ARG A 333 1.96 -10.83 -15.54
CA ARG A 333 1.58 -12.00 -16.35
C ARG A 333 2.65 -13.08 -16.32
N VAL A 334 3.90 -12.73 -16.57
CA VAL A 334 5.02 -13.69 -16.64
C VAL A 334 5.24 -14.36 -15.29
N VAL A 335 5.12 -13.59 -14.20
CA VAL A 335 5.24 -14.13 -12.83
C VAL A 335 4.14 -15.17 -12.56
N VAL A 336 2.90 -14.88 -12.95
CA VAL A 336 1.77 -15.79 -12.79
C VAL A 336 1.96 -17.06 -13.64
N GLU A 337 2.25 -16.91 -14.93
CA GLU A 337 2.50 -18.05 -15.84
C GLU A 337 3.60 -18.97 -15.30
N LEU A 338 4.73 -18.39 -14.89
CA LEU A 338 5.86 -19.15 -14.35
C LEU A 338 5.47 -19.88 -13.06
N ALA A 339 4.76 -19.22 -12.15
CA ALA A 339 4.33 -19.83 -10.90
C ALA A 339 3.36 -21.00 -11.12
N LEU A 340 2.39 -20.84 -12.04
CA LEU A 340 1.44 -21.91 -12.39
C LEU A 340 2.13 -23.11 -13.05
N LEU A 341 3.02 -22.86 -14.01
CA LEU A 341 3.78 -23.91 -14.67
C LEU A 341 4.70 -24.65 -13.68
N THR A 342 5.31 -23.91 -12.74
CA THR A 342 6.12 -24.53 -11.68
C THR A 342 5.25 -25.37 -10.74
N ALA A 343 4.08 -24.86 -10.33
CA ALA A 343 3.13 -25.58 -9.50
C ALA A 343 2.65 -26.88 -10.17
N ALA A 344 2.39 -26.85 -11.47
CA ALA A 344 1.99 -28.03 -12.24
C ALA A 344 3.05 -29.13 -12.28
N GLN A 345 4.33 -28.79 -12.12
CA GLN A 345 5.44 -29.75 -12.10
C GLN A 345 5.66 -30.39 -10.71
N LEU A 346 5.17 -29.77 -9.62
CA LEU A 346 5.38 -30.30 -8.27
C LEU A 346 4.94 -31.75 -8.07
N PRO A 347 3.85 -32.25 -8.68
CA PRO A 347 3.45 -33.65 -8.57
C PRO A 347 4.44 -34.67 -9.16
N HIS A 348 5.25 -34.21 -10.10
CA HIS A 348 6.23 -35.05 -10.80
C HIS A 348 7.59 -35.13 -10.09
N LEU A 349 7.79 -34.34 -9.03
CA LEU A 349 8.99 -34.38 -8.21
C LEU A 349 8.88 -35.53 -7.21
N ALA A 350 9.76 -36.53 -7.35
CA ALA A 350 9.83 -37.61 -6.38
C ALA A 350 10.21 -37.09 -5.01
N PRO A 351 9.52 -37.52 -3.92
CA PRO A 351 9.91 -37.12 -2.56
C PRO A 351 11.34 -37.65 -2.30
N LEU A 352 12.14 -36.82 -1.61
CA LEU A 352 13.53 -37.17 -1.27
C LEU A 352 13.64 -38.52 -0.56
N ASP A 353 12.66 -38.85 0.27
CA ASP A 353 12.56 -40.13 0.97
C ASP A 353 12.45 -41.35 0.00
N ALA A 354 11.78 -41.15 -1.13
CA ALA A 354 11.68 -42.16 -2.17
C ALA A 354 13.00 -42.33 -2.95
N LEU A 355 13.76 -41.24 -3.10
CA LEU A 355 15.11 -41.26 -3.69
C LEU A 355 16.12 -41.94 -2.74
N VAL A 356 16.04 -41.64 -1.43
CA VAL A 356 16.92 -42.19 -0.40
C VAL A 356 16.60 -43.65 -0.13
N SER A 357 15.33 -44.07 -0.19
CA SER A 357 14.90 -45.46 0.02
C SER A 357 15.03 -46.36 -1.21
N GLY A 358 15.52 -45.83 -2.35
CA GLY A 358 15.68 -46.60 -3.59
C GLY A 358 14.37 -47.02 -4.24
N GLN A 359 13.23 -46.53 -3.79
CA GLN A 359 11.89 -46.79 -4.33
C GLN A 359 11.50 -45.83 -5.47
N VAL A 360 12.48 -45.38 -6.25
CA VAL A 360 12.18 -44.70 -7.50
C VAL A 360 11.70 -45.76 -8.46
N ALA A 361 10.38 -45.87 -8.62
CA ALA A 361 9.81 -46.69 -9.68
C ALA A 361 10.44 -46.23 -11.00
N ALA A 362 11.15 -47.15 -11.64
CA ALA A 362 11.70 -46.91 -12.96
C ALA A 362 10.57 -46.37 -13.85
N ARG A 363 10.80 -45.22 -14.45
CA ARG A 363 9.95 -44.66 -15.50
C ARG A 363 9.59 -45.80 -16.44
N PRO A 364 8.33 -46.07 -16.78
CA PRO A 364 8.01 -47.13 -17.72
C PRO A 364 8.75 -46.81 -19.02
N ALA A 365 9.71 -47.68 -19.36
CA ALA A 365 10.42 -47.63 -20.62
C ALA A 365 9.42 -48.02 -21.72
N GLY A 366 8.78 -47.04 -22.33
CA GLY A 366 7.70 -47.26 -23.27
C GLY A 366 7.28 -46.06 -24.07
N ALA A 367 8.18 -45.10 -24.31
CA ALA A 367 8.02 -44.20 -25.45
C ALA A 367 9.27 -44.35 -26.32
N PRO A 368 9.17 -44.86 -27.59
CA PRO A 368 10.32 -44.94 -28.46
C PRO A 368 10.86 -43.54 -28.72
N ASN A 369 12.14 -43.34 -28.39
CA ASN A 369 12.90 -42.18 -28.82
C ASN A 369 12.80 -42.13 -30.35
N PRO A 370 12.39 -41.01 -30.99
CA PRO A 370 12.49 -40.90 -32.43
C PRO A 370 13.97 -41.02 -32.82
N ALA A 371 14.27 -42.00 -33.64
CA ALA A 371 15.60 -42.23 -34.17
C ALA A 371 16.10 -40.97 -34.91
N PRO A 372 17.37 -40.59 -34.78
CA PRO A 372 17.92 -39.47 -35.54
C PRO A 372 18.05 -39.90 -37.01
N GLY A 373 17.34 -39.22 -37.89
CA GLY A 373 17.59 -39.26 -39.32
C GLY A 373 16.56 -39.96 -40.19
N GLN A 374 15.41 -39.38 -40.37
CA GLN A 374 14.70 -39.41 -41.64
C GLN A 374 14.08 -38.03 -41.89
N ALA A 375 14.69 -37.29 -42.83
CA ALA A 375 14.12 -36.07 -43.35
C ALA A 375 12.78 -36.41 -44.05
N PRO A 376 11.73 -35.60 -43.89
CA PRO A 376 10.50 -35.80 -44.65
C PRO A 376 10.78 -35.61 -46.15
N PRO A 377 10.10 -36.38 -47.03
CA PRO A 377 10.27 -36.25 -48.46
C PRO A 377 9.88 -34.84 -48.94
N PRO A 378 10.58 -34.30 -49.99
CA PRO A 378 10.33 -32.98 -50.48
C PRO A 378 8.93 -32.88 -51.10
N VAL A 379 8.17 -31.93 -50.61
CA VAL A 379 6.87 -31.52 -51.21
C VAL A 379 7.14 -30.91 -52.59
N PRO A 380 6.47 -31.36 -53.67
CA PRO A 380 6.66 -30.77 -54.98
C PRO A 380 6.22 -29.30 -55.01
N PRO A 381 6.94 -28.43 -55.74
CA PRO A 381 6.61 -27.02 -55.77
C PRO A 381 5.27 -26.80 -56.47
N LYS A 382 4.33 -26.20 -55.76
CA LYS A 382 3.06 -25.69 -56.31
C LYS A 382 3.39 -24.50 -57.19
N ALA A 383 3.02 -24.57 -58.48
CA ALA A 383 3.18 -23.48 -59.46
C ALA A 383 2.52 -22.18 -58.95
N PRO A 384 3.13 -21.03 -59.22
CA PRO A 384 2.58 -19.73 -58.80
C PRO A 384 1.30 -19.42 -59.58
N GLN A 385 0.18 -19.35 -58.92
CA GLN A 385 -1.04 -18.73 -59.44
C GLN A 385 -0.81 -17.23 -59.42
N VAL A 386 -0.82 -16.65 -60.60
CA VAL A 386 -0.79 -15.18 -60.84
C VAL A 386 -2.10 -14.62 -60.34
N ALA A 387 -2.07 -13.86 -59.25
CA ALA A 387 -3.16 -13.04 -58.83
C ALA A 387 -3.21 -11.76 -59.70
N PRO A 388 -4.42 -11.29 -60.11
CA PRO A 388 -4.53 -10.04 -60.87
C PRO A 388 -4.13 -8.84 -60.00
N ALA A 389 -3.41 -7.90 -60.65
CA ALA A 389 -2.92 -6.66 -60.03
C ALA A 389 -4.08 -5.83 -59.45
N PRO A 390 -3.94 -5.26 -58.26
CA PRO A 390 -4.90 -4.29 -57.75
C PRO A 390 -4.77 -2.97 -58.52
N GLU A 391 -5.91 -2.47 -58.99
CA GLU A 391 -6.05 -1.12 -59.57
C GLU A 391 -5.55 -0.07 -58.57
N GLY A 392 -4.71 0.85 -59.03
CA GLY A 392 -4.14 1.93 -58.21
C GLY A 392 -5.21 2.90 -57.72
N PRO A 393 -5.03 3.47 -56.52
CA PRO A 393 -5.97 4.44 -56.00
C PRO A 393 -6.00 5.72 -56.83
N LYS A 394 -7.21 6.13 -57.23
CA LYS A 394 -7.49 7.41 -57.88
C LYS A 394 -7.08 8.56 -56.96
N ARG A 395 -6.24 9.43 -57.47
CA ARG A 395 -5.85 10.69 -56.83
C ARG A 395 -7.10 11.51 -56.48
N PRO A 396 -7.28 11.99 -55.24
CA PRO A 396 -8.30 12.98 -54.94
C PRO A 396 -7.94 14.36 -55.56
N ALA A 397 -8.95 15.06 -56.03
CA ALA A 397 -8.84 16.42 -56.53
C ALA A 397 -8.37 17.40 -55.43
N PRO A 398 -7.68 18.51 -55.81
CA PRO A 398 -7.18 19.48 -54.83
C PRO A 398 -8.34 20.21 -54.12
N ALA A 399 -8.32 20.23 -52.80
CA ALA A 399 -9.21 21.02 -52.00
C ALA A 399 -8.91 22.51 -52.11
N PRO A 400 -9.91 23.40 -51.99
CA PRO A 400 -9.73 24.85 -52.06
C PRO A 400 -8.88 25.35 -50.86
N PRO A 401 -8.18 26.50 -51.00
CA PRO A 401 -7.28 26.99 -49.98
C PRO A 401 -8.05 27.36 -48.69
N VAL A 402 -7.65 26.75 -47.61
CA VAL A 402 -8.16 27.09 -46.27
C VAL A 402 -7.47 28.39 -45.86
N SER A 403 -8.28 29.40 -45.55
CA SER A 403 -7.85 30.66 -44.94
C SER A 403 -7.15 30.38 -43.61
N SER A 404 -5.99 31.00 -43.43
CA SER A 404 -5.19 30.94 -42.19
C SER A 404 -6.01 31.30 -40.95
N PRO A 405 -5.97 30.52 -39.89
CA PRO A 405 -6.58 30.92 -38.63
C PRO A 405 -5.78 32.08 -37.99
N ALA A 406 -6.51 33.01 -37.40
CA ALA A 406 -5.96 34.12 -36.61
C ALA A 406 -5.07 33.58 -35.46
N PRO A 407 -4.04 34.35 -35.06
CA PRO A 407 -3.14 33.95 -33.99
C PRO A 407 -3.93 33.82 -32.66
N PRO A 408 -3.62 32.82 -31.85
CA PRO A 408 -4.26 32.66 -30.52
C PRO A 408 -3.91 33.86 -29.63
N PRO A 409 -4.77 34.19 -28.65
CA PRO A 409 -4.51 35.27 -27.72
C PRO A 409 -3.22 35.00 -26.95
N SER A 410 -2.38 36.03 -26.86
CA SER A 410 -1.10 36.06 -26.17
C SER A 410 -1.27 35.57 -24.74
N HIS A 411 -0.57 34.49 -24.40
CA HIS A 411 -0.35 34.07 -23.02
C HIS A 411 0.25 35.22 -22.22
N PRO A 412 -0.15 35.40 -20.93
CA PRO A 412 0.54 36.35 -20.08
C PRO A 412 2.01 35.98 -19.98
N ALA A 413 2.86 36.98 -20.05
CA ALA A 413 4.30 36.84 -19.95
C ALA A 413 4.68 36.04 -18.71
N PRO A 414 5.72 35.17 -18.81
CA PRO A 414 6.23 34.46 -17.63
C PRO A 414 6.63 35.48 -16.56
N PRO A 415 6.37 35.18 -15.26
CA PRO A 415 6.81 36.07 -14.19
C PRO A 415 8.31 36.29 -14.30
N ALA A 416 8.73 37.55 -14.03
CA ALA A 416 10.13 37.95 -14.08
C ALA A 416 10.98 36.99 -13.22
N PRO A 417 12.21 36.67 -13.64
CA PRO A 417 13.09 35.81 -12.88
C PRO A 417 13.32 36.41 -11.50
N HIS A 418 13.05 35.61 -10.47
CA HIS A 418 13.38 35.96 -9.09
C HIS A 418 14.86 36.34 -9.01
N PRO A 419 15.24 37.31 -8.16
CA PRO A 419 16.62 37.77 -8.06
C PRO A 419 17.51 36.59 -7.66
N VAL A 420 18.58 36.41 -8.44
CA VAL A 420 19.63 35.42 -8.20
C VAL A 420 20.19 35.69 -6.80
N PRO A 421 20.21 34.72 -5.86
CA PRO A 421 20.80 34.94 -4.56
C PRO A 421 22.31 35.21 -4.68
N PRO A 422 22.90 36.02 -3.78
CA PRO A 422 24.30 36.42 -3.84
C PRO A 422 25.23 35.20 -3.79
N HIS A 423 26.31 35.27 -4.56
CA HIS A 423 27.34 34.25 -4.67
C HIS A 423 27.80 33.72 -3.30
N PHE A 424 27.72 32.39 -3.10
CA PHE A 424 28.17 31.70 -1.92
C PHE A 424 29.71 31.68 -1.83
N ALA A 425 30.32 32.78 -1.42
CA ALA A 425 31.77 32.81 -1.14
C ALA A 425 32.11 32.45 0.33
N HIS A 426 31.16 32.63 1.28
CA HIS A 426 31.37 32.41 2.73
C HIS A 426 30.09 31.99 3.47
N GLY A 427 29.44 30.90 3.07
CA GLY A 427 28.23 30.36 3.75
C GLY A 427 28.57 29.24 4.73
N THR A 428 27.71 29.04 5.76
CA THR A 428 27.83 27.86 6.63
C THR A 428 27.49 26.57 5.84
N PRO A 429 28.04 25.39 6.25
CA PRO A 429 27.71 24.11 5.58
C PRO A 429 26.21 23.83 5.46
N ALA A 430 25.41 24.26 6.44
CA ALA A 430 23.96 24.11 6.40
C ALA A 430 23.30 24.97 5.31
N GLN A 431 23.77 26.20 5.10
CA GLN A 431 23.30 27.09 4.04
C GLN A 431 23.69 26.56 2.65
N LEU A 432 24.88 25.99 2.50
CA LEU A 432 25.32 25.36 1.26
C LEU A 432 24.45 24.16 0.90
N ARG A 433 24.14 23.30 1.88
CA ARG A 433 23.23 22.15 1.69
C ARG A 433 21.83 22.59 1.23
N ALA A 434 21.27 23.59 1.90
CA ALA A 434 19.94 24.11 1.54
C ALA A 434 19.92 24.69 0.12
N ALA A 435 20.93 25.47 -0.24
CA ALA A 435 21.03 26.10 -1.55
C ALA A 435 21.25 25.06 -2.68
N CYS A 436 22.08 24.05 -2.48
CA CYS A 436 22.24 22.94 -3.42
C CYS A 436 20.94 22.13 -3.60
N SER A 437 20.22 21.84 -2.50
CA SER A 437 18.92 21.16 -2.56
C SER A 437 17.90 21.97 -3.35
N GLU A 438 17.87 23.28 -3.18
CA GLU A 438 16.93 24.16 -3.87
C GLU A 438 17.28 24.28 -5.37
N ALA A 439 18.55 24.41 -5.72
CA ALA A 439 18.99 24.42 -7.12
C ALA A 439 18.62 23.13 -7.86
N LEU A 440 18.71 21.97 -7.20
CA LEU A 440 18.30 20.67 -7.77
C LEU A 440 16.79 20.54 -7.87
N ARG A 441 16.00 21.12 -6.96
CA ARG A 441 14.52 21.14 -7.04
C ARG A 441 14.00 21.96 -8.21
N GLN A 442 14.67 23.06 -8.53
CA GLN A 442 14.28 23.95 -9.63
C GLN A 442 14.52 23.34 -11.01
N ALA A 443 15.43 22.38 -11.13
CA ALA A 443 15.69 21.66 -12.37
C ALA A 443 14.74 20.44 -12.51
N PRO A 444 13.80 20.41 -13.46
CA PRO A 444 12.76 19.37 -13.55
C PRO A 444 13.30 17.94 -13.62
N THR A 445 14.42 17.73 -14.32
CA THR A 445 15.06 16.41 -14.49
C THR A 445 15.91 15.98 -13.31
N LEU A 446 16.25 16.88 -12.39
CA LEU A 446 17.18 16.63 -11.27
C LEU A 446 16.49 16.63 -9.90
N ARG A 447 15.15 16.76 -9.87
CA ARG A 447 14.36 16.77 -8.61
C ARG A 447 14.57 15.52 -7.76
N ILE A 448 14.86 14.38 -8.37
CA ILE A 448 15.15 13.12 -7.67
C ILE A 448 16.40 13.24 -6.79
N TYR A 449 17.34 14.12 -7.14
CA TYR A 449 18.58 14.35 -6.40
C TYR A 449 18.49 15.49 -5.37
N ALA A 450 17.34 16.14 -5.23
CA ALA A 450 17.17 17.30 -4.34
C ALA A 450 17.44 16.99 -2.86
N MET A 451 17.31 15.73 -2.45
CA MET A 451 17.59 15.30 -1.08
C MET A 451 19.08 14.94 -0.85
N ALA A 452 19.86 14.66 -1.89
CA ALA A 452 21.25 14.25 -1.77
C ALA A 452 22.11 15.22 -0.94
N PRO A 453 22.05 16.56 -1.13
CA PRO A 453 22.84 17.48 -0.31
C PRO A 453 22.53 17.41 1.19
N GLN A 454 21.29 17.07 1.57
CA GLN A 454 20.87 16.94 2.96
C GLN A 454 21.29 15.60 3.59
N MET A 455 21.43 14.56 2.79
CA MET A 455 21.88 13.23 3.22
C MET A 455 23.42 13.14 3.36
N ALA A 456 24.17 14.11 2.86
CA ALA A 456 25.62 14.13 2.97
C ALA A 456 26.05 14.34 4.42
N SER A 457 26.93 13.48 4.95
CA SER A 457 27.59 13.69 6.25
C SER A 457 28.49 14.92 6.20
N GLU A 458 29.16 15.13 5.07
CA GLU A 458 30.01 16.28 4.84
C GLU A 458 29.77 16.84 3.42
N LEU A 459 29.64 18.16 3.30
CA LEU A 459 29.52 18.89 2.04
C LEU A 459 30.49 20.08 2.07
N VAL A 460 31.51 20.02 1.22
CA VAL A 460 32.58 21.00 1.17
C VAL A 460 32.71 21.58 -0.23
N TRP A 461 32.76 22.90 -0.29
CA TRP A 461 33.06 23.65 -1.51
C TRP A 461 34.49 24.17 -1.48
N GLU A 462 35.34 23.62 -2.32
CA GLU A 462 36.69 24.06 -2.59
C GLU A 462 36.84 24.28 -4.09
N SER A 463 36.73 25.54 -4.54
CA SER A 463 36.83 25.84 -5.97
C SER A 463 38.07 25.19 -6.61
N PRO A 464 37.91 24.41 -7.69
CA PRO A 464 36.73 24.25 -8.55
C PRO A 464 35.91 22.96 -8.27
N VAL A 465 36.01 22.35 -7.10
CA VAL A 465 35.40 21.03 -6.78
C VAL A 465 34.41 21.14 -5.65
N LEU A 466 33.20 20.61 -5.84
CA LEU A 466 32.22 20.42 -4.79
C LEU A 466 32.23 18.94 -4.36
N ARG A 467 32.57 18.68 -3.10
CA ARG A 467 32.68 17.34 -2.52
C ARG A 467 31.47 16.99 -1.69
N PHE A 468 30.88 15.82 -1.97
CA PHE A 468 29.84 15.17 -1.17
C PHE A 468 30.44 13.93 -0.51
N ARG A 469 30.33 13.82 0.79
CA ARG A 469 30.65 12.61 1.53
C ARG A 469 29.39 12.09 2.18
N PHE A 470 29.05 10.84 1.91
CA PHE A 470 27.82 10.21 2.39
C PHE A 470 28.11 9.09 3.37
N PRO A 471 27.23 8.83 4.37
CA PRO A 471 27.30 7.63 5.20
C PRO A 471 27.18 6.37 4.35
N ALA A 472 27.84 5.28 4.76
CA ALA A 472 27.84 4.03 4.01
C ALA A 472 26.44 3.42 3.80
N ASN A 473 25.53 3.63 4.74
CA ASN A 473 24.16 3.09 4.72
C ASN A 473 23.25 3.67 3.63
N VAL A 474 23.60 4.81 3.03
CA VAL A 474 22.80 5.43 1.95
C VAL A 474 23.35 5.16 0.55
N ARG A 475 24.41 4.33 0.43
CA ARG A 475 25.07 4.06 -0.85
C ARG A 475 24.12 3.48 -1.90
N GLN A 476 23.26 2.54 -1.53
CA GLN A 476 22.30 1.95 -2.45
C GLN A 476 21.28 2.98 -2.97
N THR A 477 20.84 3.90 -2.13
CA THR A 477 19.87 4.95 -2.47
C THR A 477 20.46 6.01 -3.42
N LEU A 478 21.76 6.25 -3.36
CA LEU A 478 22.46 7.31 -4.10
C LEU A 478 23.38 6.80 -5.22
N GLN A 479 23.26 5.54 -5.63
CA GLN A 479 24.06 4.97 -6.73
C GLN A 479 23.92 5.74 -8.04
N ASP A 480 22.70 6.19 -8.37
CA ASP A 480 22.47 7.00 -9.56
C ASP A 480 23.08 8.39 -9.46
N PHE A 481 23.07 9.00 -8.27
CA PHE A 481 23.73 10.29 -8.04
C PHE A 481 25.27 10.17 -8.16
N GLU A 482 25.86 9.09 -7.65
CA GLU A 482 27.29 8.78 -7.83
C GLU A 482 27.65 8.60 -9.30
N ARG A 483 26.83 7.84 -10.04
CA ARG A 483 27.04 7.60 -11.48
C ARG A 483 26.89 8.86 -12.30
N ASP A 484 25.94 9.72 -11.95
CA ASP A 484 25.60 10.93 -12.68
C ASP A 484 26.43 12.17 -12.26
N GLN A 485 27.42 12.02 -11.36
CA GLN A 485 28.24 13.13 -10.86
C GLN A 485 28.96 13.92 -11.97
N ALA A 486 29.26 13.31 -13.12
CA ALA A 486 29.85 13.95 -14.29
C ALA A 486 28.81 14.47 -15.28
N SER A 487 27.51 14.35 -15.00
CA SER A 487 26.43 14.77 -15.91
C SER A 487 26.49 16.29 -16.16
N PRO A 488 26.47 16.72 -17.44
CA PRO A 488 26.46 18.15 -17.79
C PRO A 488 25.25 18.89 -17.19
N HIS A 489 24.12 18.23 -17.06
CA HIS A 489 22.89 18.81 -16.50
C HIS A 489 23.03 19.08 -14.99
N LEU A 490 23.61 18.12 -14.25
CA LEU A 490 23.83 18.25 -12.82
C LEU A 490 24.87 19.35 -12.52
N LEU A 491 25.96 19.39 -13.29
CA LEU A 491 26.95 20.44 -13.20
C LEU A 491 26.39 21.80 -13.56
N ALA A 492 25.56 21.93 -14.60
CA ALA A 492 24.95 23.18 -15.00
C ALA A 492 24.00 23.75 -13.94
N ALA A 493 23.19 22.91 -13.31
CA ALA A 493 22.28 23.32 -12.25
C ALA A 493 23.03 23.88 -11.02
N LEU A 494 24.16 23.27 -10.64
CA LEU A 494 24.96 23.72 -9.50
C LEU A 494 25.94 24.84 -9.83
N LYS A 495 26.36 25.00 -11.10
CA LYS A 495 27.15 26.14 -11.57
C LYS A 495 26.45 27.48 -11.42
N ALA A 496 25.12 27.50 -11.55
CA ALA A 496 24.34 28.71 -11.31
C ALA A 496 24.47 29.21 -9.86
N LEU A 497 24.67 28.30 -8.94
CA LEU A 497 24.85 28.59 -7.51
C LEU A 497 26.32 28.84 -7.14
N LEU A 498 27.24 28.06 -7.74
CA LEU A 498 28.66 28.06 -7.43
C LEU A 498 29.49 28.43 -8.69
N PRO A 499 29.74 29.71 -8.94
CA PRO A 499 30.57 30.16 -10.04
C PRO A 499 31.98 29.58 -9.92
N GLY A 500 32.44 28.93 -11.00
CA GLY A 500 33.74 28.26 -11.01
C GLY A 500 33.72 26.76 -10.71
N LEU A 501 32.53 26.16 -10.48
CA LEU A 501 32.39 24.72 -10.32
C LEU A 501 32.79 23.98 -11.61
N ALA A 502 33.81 23.15 -11.54
CA ALA A 502 34.26 22.32 -12.66
C ALA A 502 33.90 20.84 -12.48
N ARG A 503 33.87 20.37 -11.24
CA ARG A 503 33.68 18.95 -10.94
C ARG A 503 32.92 18.75 -9.64
N LEU A 504 32.09 17.68 -9.63
CA LEU A 504 31.53 17.09 -8.42
C LEU A 504 32.38 15.87 -8.04
N ASP A 505 32.58 15.68 -6.75
CA ASP A 505 33.28 14.53 -6.17
C ASP A 505 32.36 13.89 -5.13
N VAL A 506 31.91 12.66 -5.43
CA VAL A 506 30.98 11.92 -4.59
C VAL A 506 31.72 10.74 -3.98
N SER A 507 31.74 10.66 -2.66
CA SER A 507 32.40 9.60 -1.91
C SER A 507 31.49 9.07 -0.79
N PHE A 508 31.68 7.80 -0.44
CA PHE A 508 30.99 7.17 0.68
C PHE A 508 31.99 6.83 1.77
N GLU A 509 31.56 6.98 3.03
CA GLU A 509 32.37 6.54 4.16
C GLU A 509 32.61 5.03 4.01
N GLU A 510 33.88 4.61 4.10
CA GLU A 510 34.18 3.20 4.21
C GLU A 510 33.58 2.72 5.53
N VAL A 511 32.91 1.58 5.51
CA VAL A 511 32.50 0.89 6.74
C VAL A 511 33.79 0.57 7.47
N GLY A 512 34.17 1.47 8.37
CA GLY A 512 35.37 1.32 9.15
C GLY A 512 35.32 -0.04 9.84
N THR A 513 36.29 -0.88 9.58
CA THR A 513 36.62 -2.03 10.41
C THR A 513 36.72 -1.53 11.83
N GLN A 514 35.67 -1.74 12.63
CA GLN A 514 35.77 -1.54 14.08
C GLN A 514 36.97 -2.35 14.59
N PRO A 515 37.79 -1.82 15.52
CA PRO A 515 38.84 -2.60 16.14
C PRO A 515 38.20 -3.86 16.70
N ALA A 516 38.76 -5.02 16.38
CA ALA A 516 38.29 -6.38 16.61
C ALA A 516 37.29 -6.47 17.78
N ALA A 517 36.01 -6.42 17.46
CA ALA A 517 34.95 -6.80 18.39
C ALA A 517 35.17 -8.27 18.73
N ALA A 518 35.06 -8.60 20.00
CA ALA A 518 35.17 -9.95 20.51
C ALA A 518 34.45 -10.92 19.59
N GLU A 519 35.17 -11.93 19.12
CA GLU A 519 34.74 -12.94 18.15
C GLU A 519 33.33 -13.43 18.53
N ARG A 520 32.36 -13.29 17.64
CA ARG A 520 30.96 -13.70 17.92
C ARG A 520 30.94 -15.18 18.25
N PRO A 521 30.17 -15.63 19.23
CA PRO A 521 30.07 -17.04 19.60
C PRO A 521 29.79 -17.96 18.40
N GLU A 522 29.08 -17.42 17.40
CA GLU A 522 28.70 -18.09 16.15
C GLU A 522 29.92 -18.38 15.25
N ASP A 523 30.88 -17.46 15.18
CA ASP A 523 32.10 -17.62 14.38
C ASP A 523 33.07 -18.62 15.04
N ARG A 524 33.03 -18.70 16.37
CA ARG A 524 33.78 -19.68 17.15
C ARG A 524 33.24 -21.09 16.95
N LEU A 525 31.90 -21.22 16.95
CA LEU A 525 31.22 -22.51 16.72
C LEU A 525 31.49 -23.02 15.31
N ARG A 526 31.49 -22.16 14.29
CA ARG A 526 31.79 -22.53 12.89
C ARG A 526 33.22 -23.03 12.69
N ARG A 527 34.15 -22.67 13.56
CA ARG A 527 35.55 -23.13 13.51
C ARG A 527 35.80 -24.39 14.33
N GLU A 528 34.84 -24.83 15.10
CA GLU A 528 35.00 -26.03 15.94
C GLU A 528 35.04 -27.28 15.07
N PRO A 529 36.09 -28.13 15.18
CA PRO A 529 36.27 -29.29 14.31
C PRO A 529 35.07 -30.26 14.31
N ALA A 530 34.45 -30.45 15.47
CA ALA A 530 33.28 -31.30 15.64
C ALA A 530 32.04 -30.76 14.87
N PHE A 531 31.86 -29.43 14.82
CA PHE A 531 30.77 -28.79 14.09
C PHE A 531 30.99 -28.85 12.57
N GLN A 532 32.23 -28.69 12.11
CA GLN A 532 32.57 -28.85 10.69
C GLN A 532 32.39 -30.30 10.21
N GLU A 533 32.68 -31.26 11.05
CA GLU A 533 32.50 -32.67 10.73
C GLU A 533 31.00 -33.05 10.64
N LEU A 534 30.20 -32.46 11.50
CA LEU A 534 28.72 -32.60 11.49
C LEU A 534 28.09 -31.97 10.24
N LEU A 535 28.58 -30.79 9.80
CA LEU A 535 28.19 -30.17 8.52
C LEU A 535 28.57 -31.02 7.32
N ARG A 536 29.77 -31.61 7.35
CA ARG A 536 30.25 -32.48 6.28
C ARG A 536 29.46 -33.80 6.17
N LEU A 537 29.02 -34.34 7.32
CA LEU A 537 28.23 -35.58 7.37
C LEU A 537 26.75 -35.32 7.01
N SER A 538 26.22 -34.15 7.34
CA SER A 538 24.82 -33.80 7.07
C SER A 538 24.58 -33.21 5.68
N GLY A 539 25.60 -32.74 4.97
CA GLY A 539 25.47 -32.08 3.66
C GLY A 539 24.67 -30.79 3.68
N GLY A 540 24.44 -30.18 4.86
CA GLY A 540 23.63 -29.02 5.07
C GLY A 540 24.43 -27.72 5.18
N GLU A 541 23.79 -26.58 4.87
CA GLU A 541 24.29 -25.24 5.12
C GLU A 541 23.66 -24.66 6.39
N VAL A 542 24.45 -23.92 7.18
CA VAL A 542 23.97 -23.22 8.38
C VAL A 542 23.34 -21.91 7.95
N LEU A 543 22.02 -21.84 8.00
CA LEU A 543 21.27 -20.63 7.68
C LEU A 543 21.22 -19.63 8.86
N GLU A 544 21.07 -20.12 10.08
CA GLU A 544 20.98 -19.27 11.28
C GLU A 544 21.35 -20.07 12.53
N ILE A 545 22.04 -19.43 13.49
CA ILE A 545 22.32 -19.99 14.82
C ILE A 545 21.58 -19.14 15.84
N LYS A 546 20.58 -19.73 16.54
CA LYS A 546 19.84 -19.06 17.62
C LYS A 546 20.30 -19.58 18.97
N ARG A 547 20.53 -18.65 19.89
CA ARG A 547 20.77 -18.97 21.29
C ARG A 547 19.44 -19.34 21.96
N GLN A 548 19.33 -20.49 22.57
CA GLN A 548 18.26 -20.78 23.53
C GLN A 548 18.75 -20.25 24.89
N ASP A 549 18.07 -19.24 25.41
CA ASP A 549 18.22 -18.74 26.77
C ASP A 549 17.54 -19.69 27.75
#